data_79e1361d4de62f73c7d8388f9fa9cde3
#
_entry.id   79e1361d4de62f73c7d8388f9fa9cde3
#
_cell.length_a   1.000
_cell.length_b   1.000
_cell.length_c   1.000
_cell.angle_alpha   90.00
_cell.angle_beta   90.00
_cell.angle_gamma   90.00
#
_symmetry.space_group_name_H-M   'P 1'
#
loop_
_entity.id
_entity.type
_entity.pdbx_description
1 polymer ?
#
loop_
_entity_poly.entity_id
_entity_poly.type
_entity_poly.pdbx_seq_one_letter_code
_entity_poly.pdbx_strand_id
1 'polypeptide(L)'
;FSIGTDNVEQSKGGAKKKLAIFDIDMQKYYDYIISDTIYNDLPCYVFTVRVKENLEKKQIEKALIRKVLSYFDKQNFNVIYREYKFVYDNWFINLNMDVIVYLDYVGGVHVPTKILYDGFWKVLFFKKERADFNLKLFDYQIK
;
A
#
# COMPACT_ATOMS: atom_id res chain seq x y z
N PHE A 1 26.55 -27.33 -4.82
CA PHE A 1 26.62 -26.22 -3.84
C PHE A 1 25.46 -25.25 -4.10
N SER A 2 24.28 -25.54 -3.55
CA SER A 2 23.09 -24.68 -3.68
C SER A 2 22.78 -24.01 -2.32
N ILE A 3 23.65 -23.11 -1.89
CA ILE A 3 23.43 -22.29 -0.69
C ILE A 3 22.96 -20.90 -1.17
N GLY A 4 21.76 -20.74 -1.57
CA GLY A 4 21.33 -19.39 -1.87
C GLY A 4 19.96 -19.23 -2.52
N THR A 5 19.48 -20.22 -3.23
CA THR A 5 18.20 -20.10 -3.92
C THR A 5 17.01 -20.32 -2.98
N ASP A 6 17.09 -21.27 -2.07
CA ASP A 6 15.98 -21.62 -1.18
C ASP A 6 15.66 -20.53 -0.16
N ASN A 7 16.70 -19.86 0.38
CA ASN A 7 16.50 -18.76 1.33
C ASN A 7 15.95 -17.49 0.66
N VAL A 8 16.32 -17.26 -0.60
CA VAL A 8 15.82 -16.09 -1.36
C VAL A 8 14.36 -16.31 -1.79
N GLU A 9 13.98 -17.53 -2.14
CA GLU A 9 12.59 -17.85 -2.47
C GLU A 9 11.69 -17.85 -1.23
N GLN A 10 12.14 -18.35 -0.10
CA GLN A 10 11.40 -18.26 1.17
C GLN A 10 11.23 -16.81 1.64
N SER A 11 12.25 -15.96 1.48
CA SER A 11 12.14 -14.53 1.84
C SER A 11 11.19 -13.78 0.91
N LYS A 12 11.23 -14.06 -0.39
CA LYS A 12 10.30 -13.50 -1.39
C LYS A 12 8.85 -13.96 -1.13
N GLY A 13 8.66 -15.24 -0.81
CA GLY A 13 7.35 -15.79 -0.47
C GLY A 13 6.77 -15.17 0.80
N GLY A 14 7.59 -14.97 1.82
CA GLY A 14 7.18 -14.35 3.08
C GLY A 14 6.79 -12.88 2.94
N ALA A 15 7.54 -12.08 2.20
CA ALA A 15 7.21 -10.69 1.91
C ALA A 15 5.96 -10.57 1.05
N LYS A 16 5.82 -11.39 0.00
CA LYS A 16 4.64 -11.43 -0.85
C LYS A 16 3.37 -11.77 -0.05
N LYS A 17 3.44 -12.73 0.88
CA LYS A 17 2.33 -13.09 1.75
C LYS A 17 1.94 -11.95 2.68
N LYS A 18 2.90 -11.19 3.23
CA LYS A 18 2.63 -10.03 4.10
C LYS A 18 1.97 -8.85 3.37
N LEU A 19 2.07 -8.79 2.06
CA LEU A 19 1.40 -7.79 1.21
C LEU A 19 -0.01 -8.22 0.80
N ALA A 20 -0.34 -9.50 0.93
CA ALA A 20 -1.62 -10.06 0.51
C ALA A 20 -2.72 -9.82 1.56
N ILE A 21 -3.15 -8.57 1.72
CA ILE A 21 -4.12 -8.15 2.74
C ILE A 21 -5.49 -8.87 2.67
N PHE A 22 -5.80 -9.50 1.56
CA PHE A 22 -7.02 -10.31 1.37
C PHE A 22 -6.80 -11.81 1.52
N ASP A 23 -5.56 -12.24 1.76
CA ASP A 23 -5.27 -13.65 2.03
C ASP A 23 -5.93 -14.07 3.35
N ILE A 24 -6.52 -15.26 3.38
CA ILE A 24 -7.26 -15.77 4.54
C ILE A 24 -6.43 -15.77 5.83
N ASP A 25 -5.14 -16.05 5.73
CA ASP A 25 -4.22 -16.03 6.87
C ASP A 25 -3.94 -14.62 7.39
N MET A 26 -4.13 -13.61 6.55
CA MET A 26 -3.88 -12.20 6.86
C MET A 26 -5.13 -11.47 7.34
N GLN A 27 -6.32 -11.93 6.95
CA GLN A 27 -7.58 -11.26 7.27
C GLN A 27 -7.80 -11.08 8.78
N LYS A 28 -7.30 -11.97 9.60
CA LYS A 28 -7.40 -11.88 11.08
C LYS A 28 -6.73 -10.63 11.68
N TYR A 29 -5.80 -10.01 10.95
CA TYR A 29 -5.08 -8.81 11.39
C TYR A 29 -5.74 -7.51 10.97
N TYR A 30 -6.76 -7.56 10.09
CA TYR A 30 -7.33 -6.38 9.46
C TYR A 30 -8.82 -6.22 9.76
N ASP A 31 -9.24 -4.95 9.84
CA ASP A 31 -10.63 -4.53 9.70
C ASP A 31 -10.85 -4.06 8.26
N TYR A 32 -11.99 -4.41 7.70
CA TYR A 32 -12.45 -4.03 6.37
C TYR A 32 -13.72 -3.20 6.54
N ILE A 33 -13.67 -1.94 6.11
CA ILE A 33 -14.73 -0.97 6.36
C ILE A 33 -15.15 -0.35 5.03
N ILE A 34 -16.46 -0.29 4.80
CA ILE A 34 -17.05 0.43 3.68
C ILE A 34 -17.84 1.60 4.23
N SER A 35 -17.64 2.77 3.66
CA SER A 35 -18.34 4.00 3.97
C SER A 35 -18.58 4.83 2.70
N ASP A 36 -19.13 6.00 2.85
CA ASP A 36 -19.44 6.93 1.76
C ASP A 36 -18.71 8.26 1.96
N THR A 37 -18.37 8.90 0.85
CA THR A 37 -17.85 10.27 0.85
C THR A 37 -18.19 10.99 -0.45
N ILE A 38 -17.93 12.29 -0.48
CA ILE A 38 -17.87 13.08 -1.71
C ILE A 38 -16.42 13.49 -1.92
N TYR A 39 -15.85 13.16 -3.05
CA TYR A 39 -14.50 13.48 -3.43
C TYR A 39 -14.46 14.14 -4.80
N ASN A 40 -13.94 15.38 -4.90
CA ASN A 40 -13.97 16.19 -6.12
C ASN A 40 -15.38 16.26 -6.76
N ASP A 41 -16.40 16.54 -5.93
CA ASP A 41 -17.82 16.59 -6.30
C ASP A 41 -18.41 15.26 -6.81
N LEU A 42 -17.66 14.16 -6.71
CA LEU A 42 -18.13 12.82 -7.06
C LEU A 42 -18.57 12.04 -5.82
N PRO A 43 -19.76 11.46 -5.81
CA PRO A 43 -20.15 10.49 -4.78
C PRO A 43 -19.29 9.23 -4.89
N CYS A 44 -18.66 8.84 -3.79
CA CYS A 44 -17.75 7.71 -3.74
C CYS A 44 -18.10 6.73 -2.63
N TYR A 45 -17.86 5.46 -2.89
CA TYR A 45 -17.64 4.49 -1.82
C TYR A 45 -16.20 4.60 -1.32
N VAL A 46 -16.02 4.50 -0.02
CA VAL A 46 -14.70 4.44 0.61
C VAL A 46 -14.49 3.04 1.15
N PHE A 47 -13.50 2.37 0.63
CA PHE A 47 -13.06 1.09 1.18
C PHE A 47 -11.77 1.28 1.95
N THR A 48 -11.83 0.98 3.26
CA THR A 48 -10.70 1.08 4.16
C THR A 48 -10.32 -0.30 4.67
N VAL A 49 -9.07 -0.66 4.50
CA VAL A 49 -8.45 -1.79 5.17
C VAL A 49 -7.43 -1.24 6.16
N ARG A 50 -7.55 -1.60 7.41
CA ARG A 50 -6.61 -1.15 8.45
C ARG A 50 -6.28 -2.27 9.41
N VAL A 51 -5.10 -2.22 9.98
CA VAL A 51 -4.71 -3.15 11.06
C VAL A 51 -5.61 -2.90 12.27
N LYS A 52 -6.08 -3.97 12.89
CA LYS A 52 -6.90 -3.91 14.11
C LYS A 52 -6.17 -3.22 15.25
N GLU A 53 -6.90 -2.42 16.03
CA GLU A 53 -6.33 -1.61 17.11
C GLU A 53 -5.87 -2.43 18.33
N ASN A 54 -6.48 -3.60 18.55
CA ASN A 54 -6.26 -4.42 19.73
C ASN A 54 -5.24 -5.56 19.53
N LEU A 55 -4.40 -5.46 18.50
CA LEU A 55 -3.35 -6.44 18.24
C LEU A 55 -2.12 -6.21 19.12
N GLU A 56 -1.49 -7.30 19.52
CA GLU A 56 -0.17 -7.25 20.15
C GLU A 56 0.91 -6.83 19.16
N LYS A 57 2.00 -6.24 19.64
CA LYS A 57 3.12 -5.79 18.81
C LYS A 57 3.61 -6.85 17.82
N LYS A 58 3.79 -8.10 18.28
CA LYS A 58 4.22 -9.23 17.43
C LYS A 58 3.24 -9.56 16.29
N GLN A 59 1.95 -9.33 16.52
CA GLN A 59 0.92 -9.53 15.50
C GLN A 59 0.93 -8.37 14.50
N ILE A 60 1.08 -7.15 14.99
CA ILE A 60 1.19 -5.95 14.15
C ILE A 60 2.40 -6.04 13.21
N GLU A 61 3.53 -6.54 13.68
CA GLU A 61 4.76 -6.72 12.87
C GLU A 61 4.58 -7.70 11.68
N LYS A 62 3.56 -8.54 11.71
CA LYS A 62 3.22 -9.43 10.59
C LYS A 62 2.47 -8.71 9.45
N ALA A 63 1.87 -7.57 9.74
CA ALA A 63 1.11 -6.77 8.80
C ALA A 63 2.00 -5.63 8.24
N LEU A 64 2.60 -5.82 7.09
CA LEU A 64 3.45 -4.82 6.43
C LEU A 64 2.64 -3.60 5.98
N ILE A 65 1.45 -3.83 5.44
CA ILE A 65 0.50 -2.77 5.09
C ILE A 65 -0.30 -2.45 6.34
N ARG A 66 -0.22 -1.21 6.82
CA ARG A 66 -0.96 -0.74 7.99
C ARG A 66 -2.34 -0.21 7.66
N LYS A 67 -2.45 0.40 6.49
CA LYS A 67 -3.70 0.97 5.99
C LYS A 67 -3.72 0.97 4.47
N VAL A 68 -4.87 0.68 3.92
CA VAL A 68 -5.24 1.01 2.53
C VAL A 68 -6.56 1.77 2.58
N LEU A 69 -6.63 2.88 1.88
CA LEU A 69 -7.84 3.65 1.68
C LEU A 69 -8.07 3.76 0.17
N SER A 70 -9.25 3.43 -0.30
CA SER A 70 -9.59 3.52 -1.73
C SER A 70 -10.94 4.20 -1.91
N TYR A 71 -11.00 5.18 -2.80
CA TYR A 71 -12.24 5.81 -3.23
C TYR A 71 -12.66 5.23 -4.58
N PHE A 72 -13.88 4.74 -4.63
CA PHE A 72 -14.52 4.20 -5.82
C PHE A 72 -15.64 5.13 -6.25
N ASP A 73 -15.61 5.60 -7.49
CA ASP A 73 -16.73 6.34 -8.08
C ASP A 73 -17.99 5.46 -8.04
N LYS A 74 -19.10 5.98 -7.46
CA LYS A 74 -20.37 5.24 -7.37
C LYS A 74 -21.01 4.94 -8.72
N GLN A 75 -20.69 5.68 -9.78
CA GLN A 75 -21.29 5.49 -11.09
C GLN A 75 -20.70 4.33 -11.86
N ASN A 76 -19.37 4.16 -11.79
CA ASN A 76 -18.65 3.19 -12.62
C ASN A 76 -17.76 2.23 -11.83
N PHE A 77 -17.68 2.37 -10.52
CA PHE A 77 -16.84 1.58 -9.59
C PHE A 77 -15.34 1.66 -9.85
N ASN A 78 -14.88 2.65 -10.60
CA ASN A 78 -13.45 2.87 -10.80
C ASN A 78 -12.80 3.48 -9.56
N VAL A 79 -11.59 3.04 -9.28
CA VAL A 79 -10.77 3.63 -8.22
C VAL A 79 -10.22 4.95 -8.71
N ILE A 80 -10.54 6.05 -8.03
CA ILE A 80 -10.07 7.40 -8.39
C ILE A 80 -8.99 7.93 -7.46
N TYR A 81 -8.86 7.33 -6.27
CA TYR A 81 -7.91 7.73 -5.26
C TYR A 81 -7.52 6.52 -4.40
N ARG A 82 -6.26 6.42 -4.02
CA ARG A 82 -5.78 5.37 -3.12
C ARG A 82 -4.64 5.84 -2.25
N GLU A 83 -4.71 5.51 -0.97
CA GLU A 83 -3.63 5.69 -0.01
C GLU A 83 -3.13 4.34 0.47
N TYR A 84 -1.83 4.25 0.70
CA TYR A 84 -1.19 3.13 1.37
C TYR A 84 -0.30 3.63 2.49
N LYS A 85 -0.33 2.93 3.61
CA LYS A 85 0.66 3.10 4.67
C LYS A 85 1.40 1.78 4.87
N PHE A 86 2.70 1.83 4.63
CA PHE A 86 3.61 0.71 4.84
C PHE A 86 4.48 0.96 6.06
N VAL A 87 4.61 -0.04 6.92
CA VAL A 87 5.55 -0.02 8.03
C VAL A 87 6.22 -1.37 8.13
N TYR A 88 7.52 -1.37 8.05
CA TYR A 88 8.34 -2.54 8.27
C TYR A 88 9.43 -2.19 9.28
N ASP A 89 9.45 -2.90 10.37
CA ASP A 89 10.39 -2.67 11.46
C ASP A 89 10.94 -4.01 11.95
N ASN A 90 12.22 -4.19 11.78
CA ASN A 90 12.96 -5.28 12.37
C ASN A 90 14.32 -4.78 12.87
N TRP A 91 15.13 -5.68 13.43
CA TRP A 91 16.44 -5.32 13.97
C TRP A 91 17.42 -4.74 12.93
N PHE A 92 17.19 -5.00 11.64
CA PHE A 92 18.09 -4.63 10.55
C PHE A 92 17.56 -3.47 9.69
N ILE A 93 16.25 -3.44 9.41
CA ILE A 93 15.61 -2.43 8.56
C ILE A 93 14.41 -1.82 9.28
N ASN A 94 14.35 -0.50 9.26
CA ASN A 94 13.16 0.27 9.63
C ASN A 94 12.68 1.06 8.42
N LEU A 95 11.45 0.82 7.99
CA LEU A 95 10.79 1.48 6.88
C LEU A 95 9.43 2.00 7.33
N ASN A 96 9.15 3.27 7.06
CA ASN A 96 7.83 3.86 7.23
C ASN A 96 7.54 4.74 6.02
N MET A 97 6.50 4.42 5.27
CA MET A 97 6.20 5.07 4.00
C MET A 97 4.71 5.24 3.80
N ASP A 98 4.30 6.44 3.44
CA ASP A 98 2.97 6.77 2.96
C ASP A 98 3.02 6.98 1.43
N VAL A 99 2.07 6.38 0.73
CA VAL A 99 1.95 6.48 -0.73
C VAL A 99 0.52 6.88 -1.07
N ILE A 100 0.37 7.92 -1.89
CA ILE A 100 -0.92 8.37 -2.41
C ILE A 100 -0.91 8.24 -3.92
N VAL A 101 -1.94 7.61 -4.48
CA VAL A 101 -2.11 7.41 -5.92
C VAL A 101 -3.41 8.08 -6.35
N TYR A 102 -3.30 9.00 -7.30
CA TYR A 102 -4.43 9.60 -8.00
C TYR A 102 -4.62 8.88 -9.33
N LEU A 103 -5.85 8.53 -9.65
CA LEU A 103 -6.19 7.85 -10.90
C LEU A 103 -7.22 8.68 -11.66
N ASP A 104 -7.14 8.68 -12.98
CA ASP A 104 -8.06 9.38 -13.85
C ASP A 104 -8.17 8.67 -15.20
N TYR A 105 -9.12 9.10 -16.02
CA TYR A 105 -9.28 8.59 -17.37
C TYR A 105 -8.32 9.27 -18.33
N VAL A 106 -7.57 8.46 -19.06
CA VAL A 106 -6.72 8.92 -20.16
C VAL A 106 -7.02 8.05 -21.36
N GLY A 107 -7.60 8.67 -22.42
CA GLY A 107 -7.96 7.95 -23.64
C GLY A 107 -8.96 6.79 -23.43
N GLY A 108 -9.89 6.93 -22.48
CA GLY A 108 -10.89 5.91 -22.17
C GLY A 108 -10.40 4.79 -21.25
N VAL A 109 -9.15 4.85 -20.79
CA VAL A 109 -8.56 3.89 -19.84
C VAL A 109 -8.31 4.59 -18.50
N HIS A 110 -8.61 3.90 -17.44
CA HIS A 110 -8.42 4.38 -16.07
C HIS A 110 -7.01 4.04 -15.58
N VAL A 111 -6.20 5.05 -15.33
CA VAL A 111 -4.76 4.91 -15.05
C VAL A 111 -4.29 5.84 -13.93
N PRO A 112 -3.22 5.48 -13.22
CA PRO A 112 -2.57 6.41 -12.29
C PRO A 112 -2.02 7.64 -13.02
N THR A 113 -2.33 8.83 -12.54
CA THR A 113 -1.85 10.09 -13.11
C THR A 113 -0.86 10.82 -12.23
N LYS A 114 -0.89 10.56 -10.93
CA LYS A 114 0.01 11.17 -9.96
C LYS A 114 0.25 10.21 -8.80
N ILE A 115 1.48 10.11 -8.36
CA ILE A 115 1.88 9.33 -7.18
C ILE A 115 2.72 10.22 -6.27
N LEU A 116 2.34 10.28 -5.00
CA LEU A 116 3.08 10.96 -3.94
C LEU A 116 3.68 9.93 -3.00
N TYR A 117 4.93 10.12 -2.66
CA TYR A 117 5.65 9.31 -1.68
C TYR A 117 6.16 10.22 -0.56
N ASP A 118 5.92 9.85 0.67
CA ASP A 118 6.55 10.45 1.86
C ASP A 118 6.96 9.34 2.82
N GLY A 119 8.21 9.32 3.21
CA GLY A 119 8.66 8.31 4.13
C GLY A 119 10.14 8.35 4.44
N PHE A 120 10.55 7.42 5.26
CA PHE A 120 11.94 7.21 5.60
C PHE A 120 12.28 5.72 5.67
N TRP A 121 13.55 5.43 5.48
CA TRP A 121 14.13 4.12 5.78
C TRP A 121 15.45 4.25 6.51
N LYS A 122 15.74 3.28 7.31
CA LYS A 122 17.00 3.13 8.01
C LYS A 122 17.43 1.68 7.94
N VAL A 123 18.68 1.46 7.51
CA VAL A 123 19.34 0.17 7.56
C VAL A 123 20.38 0.19 8.68
N LEU A 124 20.53 -0.91 9.39
CA LEU A 124 21.47 -1.04 10.48
C LEU A 124 22.87 -0.55 10.07
N PHE A 125 23.52 0.28 10.91
CA PHE A 125 24.80 0.95 10.67
C PHE A 125 24.82 2.02 9.57
N PHE A 126 23.70 2.27 8.88
CA PHE A 126 23.59 3.33 7.88
C PHE A 126 22.75 4.49 8.42
N LYS A 127 22.97 5.66 7.84
CA LYS A 127 22.21 6.86 8.19
C LYS A 127 20.73 6.69 7.80
N LYS A 128 19.83 7.18 8.67
CA LYS A 128 18.41 7.29 8.33
C LYS A 128 18.25 8.24 7.15
N GLU A 129 17.56 7.80 6.12
CA GLU A 129 17.23 8.59 4.95
C GLU A 129 15.73 8.85 4.88
N ARG A 130 15.38 10.04 4.40
CA ARG A 130 14.01 10.43 4.11
C ARG A 130 13.84 10.63 2.61
N ALA A 131 12.78 10.08 2.06
CA ALA A 131 12.34 10.35 0.70
C ALA A 131 10.98 11.03 0.73
N ASP A 132 10.88 12.13 0.01
CA ASP A 132 9.65 12.84 -0.28
C ASP A 132 9.69 13.23 -1.74
N PHE A 133 8.86 12.63 -2.57
CA PHE A 133 8.80 12.95 -3.98
C PHE A 133 7.40 12.78 -4.57
N ASN A 134 7.19 13.55 -5.63
CA ASN A 134 5.95 13.63 -6.37
C ASN A 134 6.22 13.18 -7.80
N LEU A 135 5.56 12.12 -8.22
CA LEU A 135 5.62 11.61 -9.58
C LEU A 135 4.29 11.92 -10.28
N LYS A 136 4.36 12.71 -11.36
CA LYS A 136 3.24 12.90 -12.28
C LYS A 136 3.46 12.00 -13.48
N LEU A 137 2.42 11.23 -13.82
CA LEU A 137 2.41 10.33 -14.96
C LEU A 137 1.57 10.98 -16.09
N PHE A 138 2.14 11.11 -17.26
CA PHE A 138 1.49 11.64 -18.45
C PHE A 138 2.06 10.96 -19.70
N ASP A 139 1.54 11.32 -20.87
CA ASP A 139 1.93 10.70 -22.16
C ASP A 139 1.64 9.19 -22.23
N TYR A 140 0.52 8.77 -21.64
CA TYR A 140 0.06 7.40 -21.79
C TYR A 140 -0.21 7.08 -23.27
N GLN A 141 0.43 6.01 -23.73
CA GLN A 141 0.15 5.42 -25.04
C GLN A 141 -0.73 4.18 -24.85
N ILE A 142 -1.92 4.24 -25.41
CA ILE A 142 -2.86 3.11 -25.38
C ILE A 142 -2.62 2.30 -26.64
N LYS A 143 -2.22 1.07 -26.45
CA LYS A 143 -2.02 0.11 -27.53
C LYS A 143 -3.24 -0.80 -27.71
#